data_0ec013cd8aee938eeb73e5d994480406
#
_entry.id   0ec013cd8aee938eeb73e5d994480406
#
_cell.length_a   1.000
_cell.length_b   1.000
_cell.length_c   1.000
_cell.angle_alpha   90.00
_cell.angle_beta   90.00
_cell.angle_gamma   90.00
#
_symmetry.space_group_name_H-M   'P 1'
#
loop_
_entity.id
_entity.type
_entity.pdbx_description
1 polymer ?
#
loop_
_entity_poly.entity_id
_entity_poly.type
_entity_poly.pdbx_seq_one_letter_code
_entity_poly.pdbx_strand_id
1 'polypeptide(L)'
;VGHLLTVRENDPRTEARGREHLSMGRVYDDISPALADWIRRQHVFFVATAPLAADGHVNVSPKGLDTLRVLDERTIAYLDLTGSGIETVAHVRENGRITLMWCAFEGPPRIVRVSGRGEQVALDDPRVVEVEFPEFRGARGVVLVHADRIADSCGYAVPKYRFEGERDRLLDWVADKTDDELIDYRTTKNAVSIDGLPGELTV
;
A
#
# COMPACT_ATOMS: atom_id res chain seq x y z
N VAL A 1 27.92 -59.29 27.66
CA VAL A 1 26.94 -58.57 26.86
C VAL A 1 26.72 -57.21 27.57
N GLY A 2 27.55 -56.21 27.21
CA GLY A 2 27.51 -54.89 27.83
C GLY A 2 26.81 -53.91 26.89
N HIS A 3 25.75 -53.28 27.34
CA HIS A 3 25.15 -52.12 26.68
C HIS A 3 25.91 -50.85 27.09
N LEU A 4 26.61 -50.23 26.13
CA LEU A 4 27.12 -48.89 26.26
C LEU A 4 25.95 -47.91 26.01
N LEU A 5 25.58 -47.18 27.03
CA LEU A 5 24.72 -46.00 26.92
C LEU A 5 25.60 -44.80 26.51
N THR A 6 25.45 -44.36 25.27
CA THR A 6 26.08 -43.12 24.78
C THR A 6 25.29 -41.93 25.33
N VAL A 7 25.86 -41.20 26.26
CA VAL A 7 25.38 -39.89 26.70
C VAL A 7 25.65 -38.92 25.57
N ARG A 8 24.59 -38.32 25.00
CA ARG A 8 24.73 -37.18 24.09
C ARG A 8 25.02 -35.95 24.93
N GLU A 9 26.20 -35.41 24.78
CA GLU A 9 26.54 -34.08 25.30
C GLU A 9 25.61 -33.04 24.70
N ASN A 10 24.93 -32.29 25.56
CA ASN A 10 24.18 -31.10 25.18
C ASN A 10 25.16 -30.02 24.71
N ASP A 11 25.09 -29.63 23.44
CA ASP A 11 25.82 -28.49 22.88
C ASP A 11 25.19 -27.17 23.41
N PRO A 12 25.91 -26.37 24.21
CA PRO A 12 25.37 -25.14 24.79
C PRO A 12 25.10 -24.03 23.77
N ARG A 13 25.36 -24.26 22.48
CA ARG A 13 25.08 -23.31 21.40
C ARG A 13 23.64 -23.34 20.87
N THR A 14 22.79 -24.24 21.40
CA THR A 14 21.40 -24.41 20.97
C THR A 14 20.41 -23.58 21.80
N GLU A 15 20.81 -22.98 22.91
CA GLU A 15 19.89 -22.27 23.82
C GLU A 15 19.76 -20.74 23.64
N ALA A 16 20.42 -20.13 22.65
CA ALA A 16 20.41 -18.66 22.49
C ALA A 16 19.74 -18.17 21.20
N ARG A 17 18.76 -18.90 20.66
CA ARG A 17 17.80 -18.29 19.74
C ARG A 17 16.54 -17.99 20.53
N GLY A 18 16.50 -16.78 21.11
CA GLY A 18 15.28 -16.21 21.65
C GLY A 18 14.18 -16.34 20.61
N ARG A 19 13.21 -17.21 20.85
CA ARG A 19 11.96 -17.26 20.12
C ARG A 19 11.25 -15.94 20.49
N GLU A 20 11.47 -14.88 19.71
CA GLU A 20 10.44 -13.86 19.62
C GLU A 20 9.18 -14.58 19.16
N HIS A 21 8.27 -14.83 20.09
CA HIS A 21 6.90 -15.18 19.81
C HIS A 21 6.30 -13.97 19.11
N LEU A 22 6.44 -13.90 17.78
CA LEU A 22 5.67 -13.01 16.95
C LEU A 22 4.21 -13.41 17.16
N SER A 23 3.50 -12.62 17.98
CA SER A 23 2.06 -12.74 18.18
C SER A 23 1.41 -12.67 16.81
N MET A 24 0.90 -13.79 16.31
CA MET A 24 0.28 -13.84 14.99
C MET A 24 -1.05 -13.10 15.02
N GLY A 25 -1.23 -12.14 14.10
CA GLY A 25 -2.52 -11.47 13.88
C GLY A 25 -2.84 -10.39 14.91
N ARG A 26 -1.87 -9.52 15.23
CA ARG A 26 -2.11 -8.38 16.12
C ARG A 26 -2.97 -7.32 15.44
N VAL A 27 -3.96 -6.80 16.16
CA VAL A 27 -4.70 -5.58 15.84
C VAL A 27 -4.08 -4.44 16.63
N TYR A 28 -3.92 -3.29 15.99
CA TYR A 28 -3.35 -2.07 16.57
C TYR A 28 -4.44 -1.02 16.71
N ASP A 29 -4.36 -0.25 17.77
CA ASP A 29 -5.27 0.88 17.99
C ASP A 29 -4.92 2.06 17.08
N ASP A 30 -3.61 2.19 16.73
CA ASP A 30 -3.06 3.29 15.96
C ASP A 30 -1.87 2.86 15.08
N ILE A 31 -1.44 3.77 14.20
CA ILE A 31 -0.19 3.67 13.45
C ILE A 31 0.92 4.30 14.31
N SER A 32 1.50 3.50 15.20
CA SER A 32 2.61 3.97 16.03
C SER A 32 3.80 4.45 15.18
N PRO A 33 4.71 5.29 15.72
CA PRO A 33 5.91 5.71 15.00
C PRO A 33 6.74 4.55 14.45
N ALA A 34 6.85 3.45 15.19
CA ALA A 34 7.58 2.26 14.76
C ALA A 34 6.87 1.55 13.58
N LEU A 35 5.53 1.54 13.55
CA LEU A 35 4.76 0.99 12.45
C LEU A 35 4.86 1.90 11.22
N ALA A 36 4.79 3.22 11.39
CA ALA A 36 4.98 4.20 10.32
C ALA A 36 6.38 4.07 9.69
N ASP A 37 7.41 3.90 10.49
CA ASP A 37 8.78 3.66 10.01
C ASP A 37 8.89 2.33 9.24
N TRP A 38 8.19 1.29 9.69
CA TRP A 38 8.17 0.03 8.98
C TRP A 38 7.45 0.17 7.63
N ILE A 39 6.31 0.85 7.58
CA ILE A 39 5.55 1.14 6.34
C ILE A 39 6.42 1.91 5.35
N ARG A 40 7.10 2.97 5.76
CA ARG A 40 7.97 3.80 4.91
C ARG A 40 9.14 3.04 4.28
N ARG A 41 9.59 1.95 4.90
CA ARG A 41 10.65 1.10 4.34
C ARG A 41 10.18 0.11 3.28
N GLN A 42 8.88 0.00 3.04
CA GLN A 42 8.37 -0.89 1.99
C GLN A 42 8.33 -0.16 0.65
N HIS A 43 8.96 -0.72 -0.37
CA HIS A 43 9.05 -0.14 -1.72
C HIS A 43 7.76 -0.32 -2.54
N VAL A 44 6.87 -1.18 -2.12
CA VAL A 44 5.59 -1.44 -2.78
C VAL A 44 4.48 -1.59 -1.75
N PHE A 45 3.32 -1.02 -2.06
CA PHE A 45 2.09 -1.28 -1.35
C PHE A 45 0.97 -1.62 -2.32
N PHE A 46 -0.02 -2.32 -1.83
CA PHE A 46 -1.19 -2.72 -2.61
C PHE A 46 -2.40 -1.95 -2.12
N VAL A 47 -3.19 -1.46 -3.07
CA VAL A 47 -4.46 -0.79 -2.83
C VAL A 47 -5.56 -1.71 -3.30
N ALA A 48 -6.46 -2.11 -2.40
CA ALA A 48 -7.62 -2.92 -2.70
C ALA A 48 -8.91 -2.12 -2.46
N THR A 49 -9.80 -2.12 -3.44
CA THR A 49 -11.13 -1.51 -3.39
C THR A 49 -12.14 -2.41 -4.12
N ALA A 50 -13.42 -2.22 -3.85
CA ALA A 50 -14.47 -2.98 -4.54
C ALA A 50 -15.72 -2.10 -4.69
N PRO A 51 -16.49 -2.25 -5.78
CA PRO A 51 -17.78 -1.59 -5.94
C PRO A 51 -18.82 -2.16 -4.96
N LEU A 52 -19.99 -1.53 -4.88
CA LEU A 52 -21.14 -2.07 -4.13
C LEU A 52 -21.84 -3.20 -4.86
N ALA A 53 -21.81 -3.17 -6.20
CA ALA A 53 -22.44 -4.20 -7.03
C ALA A 53 -21.83 -5.58 -6.75
N ALA A 54 -22.69 -6.57 -6.50
CA ALA A 54 -22.24 -7.92 -6.12
C ALA A 54 -21.51 -8.66 -7.25
N ASP A 55 -21.74 -8.28 -8.50
CA ASP A 55 -21.14 -8.79 -9.73
C ASP A 55 -19.99 -7.89 -10.25
N GLY A 56 -19.68 -6.80 -9.53
CA GLY A 56 -18.58 -5.90 -9.88
C GLY A 56 -17.21 -6.47 -9.53
N HIS A 57 -16.18 -5.94 -10.17
CA HIS A 57 -14.82 -6.46 -10.09
C HIS A 57 -14.03 -5.84 -8.92
N VAL A 58 -13.39 -6.68 -8.13
CA VAL A 58 -12.46 -6.24 -7.08
C VAL A 58 -11.19 -5.69 -7.72
N ASN A 59 -10.84 -4.45 -7.39
CA ASN A 59 -9.58 -3.86 -7.79
C ASN A 59 -8.47 -4.18 -6.79
N VAL A 60 -7.31 -4.60 -7.28
CA VAL A 60 -6.07 -4.71 -6.50
C VAL A 60 -4.93 -4.10 -7.33
N SER A 61 -4.40 -2.98 -6.89
CA SER A 61 -3.36 -2.23 -7.61
C SER A 61 -2.08 -2.15 -6.80
N PRO A 62 -0.92 -2.64 -7.32
CA PRO A 62 0.38 -2.34 -6.74
C PRO A 62 0.74 -0.87 -6.98
N LYS A 63 1.32 -0.23 -5.98
CA LYS A 63 1.83 1.14 -6.02
C LYS A 63 3.27 1.14 -5.53
N GLY A 64 4.11 1.92 -6.17
CA GLY A 64 5.53 2.12 -5.82
C GLY A 64 5.88 3.60 -5.86
N LEU A 65 7.14 3.88 -6.08
CA LEU A 65 7.72 5.21 -5.99
C LEU A 65 7.57 5.78 -4.56
N ASP A 66 8.03 6.98 -4.32
CA ASP A 66 7.87 7.66 -3.01
C ASP A 66 6.54 8.41 -2.91
N THR A 67 5.43 7.68 -3.12
CA THR A 67 4.09 8.28 -3.23
C THR A 67 3.28 8.26 -1.95
N LEU A 68 3.75 7.65 -0.84
CA LEU A 68 2.95 7.43 0.36
C LEU A 68 3.49 8.19 1.57
N ARG A 69 2.57 8.76 2.37
CA ARG A 69 2.86 9.40 3.67
C ARG A 69 1.88 8.93 4.74
N VAL A 70 2.40 8.66 5.93
CA VAL A 70 1.59 8.52 7.15
C VAL A 70 1.49 9.91 7.76
N LEU A 71 0.28 10.47 7.79
CA LEU A 71 0.02 11.84 8.23
C LEU A 71 -0.11 11.92 9.75
N ASP A 72 -0.82 10.95 10.32
CA ASP A 72 -1.06 10.84 11.75
C ASP A 72 -1.31 9.36 12.15
N GLU A 73 -1.76 9.15 13.36
CA GLU A 73 -2.02 7.82 13.95
C GLU A 73 -3.12 7.02 13.23
N ARG A 74 -3.94 7.68 12.40
CA ARG A 74 -5.08 7.07 11.72
C ARG A 74 -5.21 7.43 10.25
N THR A 75 -4.34 8.31 9.73
CA THR A 75 -4.47 8.83 8.38
C THR A 75 -3.22 8.54 7.55
N ILE A 76 -3.45 7.95 6.39
CA ILE A 76 -2.42 7.74 5.36
C ILE A 76 -2.85 8.50 4.11
N ALA A 77 -1.90 9.15 3.45
CA ALA A 77 -2.09 9.79 2.16
C ALA A 77 -1.18 9.13 1.11
N TYR A 78 -1.65 9.00 -0.11
CA TYR A 78 -0.78 8.66 -1.22
C TYR A 78 -1.16 9.38 -2.51
N LEU A 79 -0.15 9.74 -3.31
CA LEU A 79 -0.37 10.35 -4.62
C LEU A 79 -1.02 9.33 -5.56
N ASP A 80 -2.12 9.72 -6.18
CA ASP A 80 -2.74 8.99 -7.26
C ASP A 80 -2.17 9.46 -8.60
N LEU A 81 -1.33 8.62 -9.20
CA LEU A 81 -0.66 8.92 -10.46
C LEU A 81 -1.53 8.51 -11.65
N THR A 82 -1.46 9.29 -12.72
CA THR A 82 -2.15 8.98 -13.97
C THR A 82 -1.76 7.60 -14.48
N GLY A 83 -2.73 6.74 -14.65
CA GLY A 83 -2.59 5.37 -15.15
C GLY A 83 -3.79 4.98 -16.02
N SER A 84 -3.82 3.76 -16.50
CA SER A 84 -4.87 3.29 -17.41
C SER A 84 -6.22 3.04 -16.74
N GLY A 85 -6.24 2.90 -15.40
CA GLY A 85 -7.44 2.60 -14.62
C GLY A 85 -7.85 3.74 -13.69
N ILE A 86 -9.12 3.71 -13.27
CA ILE A 86 -9.72 4.67 -12.34
C ILE A 86 -10.48 3.96 -11.21
N GLU A 87 -10.39 2.64 -11.14
CA GLU A 87 -11.18 1.80 -10.24
C GLU A 87 -11.12 2.26 -8.79
N THR A 88 -9.92 2.60 -8.27
CA THR A 88 -9.76 3.07 -6.90
C THR A 88 -10.60 4.32 -6.64
N VAL A 89 -10.48 5.33 -7.50
CA VAL A 89 -11.22 6.60 -7.37
C VAL A 89 -12.72 6.35 -7.46
N ALA A 90 -13.16 5.61 -8.48
CA ALA A 90 -14.57 5.29 -8.69
C ALA A 90 -15.18 4.55 -7.48
N HIS A 91 -14.48 3.54 -6.94
CA HIS A 91 -14.95 2.77 -5.78
C HIS A 91 -14.97 3.57 -4.48
N VAL A 92 -13.94 4.40 -4.22
CA VAL A 92 -13.94 5.21 -2.99
C VAL A 92 -14.97 6.33 -3.05
N ARG A 93 -15.29 6.85 -4.23
CA ARG A 93 -16.40 7.80 -4.41
C ARG A 93 -17.76 7.14 -4.18
N GLU A 94 -17.96 5.91 -4.67
CA GLU A 94 -19.21 5.20 -4.48
C GLU A 94 -19.44 4.80 -3.03
N ASN A 95 -18.42 4.28 -2.33
CA ASN A 95 -18.63 3.63 -1.04
C ASN A 95 -17.52 3.85 0.01
N GLY A 96 -16.39 4.43 -0.36
CA GLY A 96 -15.26 4.73 0.53
C GLY A 96 -14.45 3.53 1.01
N ARG A 97 -14.81 2.28 0.71
CA ARG A 97 -14.10 1.11 1.24
C ARG A 97 -12.75 0.93 0.58
N ILE A 98 -11.71 0.88 1.39
CA ILE A 98 -10.33 0.73 0.92
C ILE A 98 -9.50 -0.09 1.91
N THR A 99 -8.54 -0.84 1.39
CA THR A 99 -7.52 -1.48 2.20
C THR A 99 -6.15 -1.26 1.54
N LEU A 100 -5.21 -0.77 2.33
CA LEU A 100 -3.80 -0.74 1.99
C LEU A 100 -3.13 -1.97 2.59
N MET A 101 -2.21 -2.61 1.84
CA MET A 101 -1.46 -3.77 2.30
C MET A 101 0.02 -3.65 1.93
N TRP A 102 0.87 -4.03 2.86
CA TRP A 102 2.32 -4.16 2.66
C TRP A 102 2.76 -5.58 3.02
N CYS A 103 3.74 -6.07 2.29
CA CYS A 103 4.41 -7.33 2.58
C CYS A 103 5.91 -7.06 2.80
N ALA A 104 6.50 -7.66 3.83
CA ALA A 104 7.95 -7.68 3.98
C ALA A 104 8.57 -8.64 2.96
N PHE A 105 9.02 -8.11 1.84
CA PHE A 105 9.81 -8.90 0.86
C PHE A 105 11.25 -9.09 1.31
N GLU A 106 11.74 -8.24 2.19
CA GLU A 106 13.06 -8.32 2.81
C GLU A 106 12.93 -8.34 4.35
N GLY A 107 13.95 -8.85 5.03
CA GLY A 107 13.98 -8.93 6.49
C GLY A 107 13.01 -9.97 7.09
N PRO A 108 12.53 -9.75 8.33
CA PRO A 108 11.58 -10.63 8.99
C PRO A 108 10.21 -10.63 8.30
N PRO A 109 9.56 -11.79 8.14
CA PRO A 109 8.27 -11.89 7.45
C PRO A 109 7.18 -11.14 8.23
N ARG A 110 6.43 -10.30 7.51
CA ARG A 110 5.30 -9.55 8.07
C ARG A 110 4.40 -9.07 6.93
N ILE A 111 3.10 -9.09 7.17
CA ILE A 111 2.11 -8.40 6.34
C ILE A 111 1.39 -7.40 7.23
N VAL A 112 1.26 -6.15 6.78
CA VAL A 112 0.45 -5.13 7.45
C VAL A 112 -0.72 -4.77 6.55
N ARG A 113 -1.91 -4.60 7.13
CA ARG A 113 -3.09 -4.08 6.46
C ARG A 113 -3.67 -2.93 7.24
N VAL A 114 -4.03 -1.88 6.51
CA VAL A 114 -4.80 -0.75 6.99
C VAL A 114 -6.09 -0.69 6.18
N SER A 115 -7.20 -1.04 6.80
CA SER A 115 -8.54 -0.96 6.20
C SER A 115 -9.27 0.25 6.75
N GLY A 116 -10.12 0.88 5.94
CA GLY A 116 -10.85 2.05 6.38
C GLY A 116 -11.64 2.73 5.27
N ARG A 117 -11.75 4.04 5.40
CA ARG A 117 -12.45 4.93 4.46
C ARG A 117 -11.44 5.71 3.64
N GLY A 118 -11.56 5.59 2.31
CA GLY A 118 -10.79 6.36 1.35
C GLY A 118 -11.61 7.47 0.72
N GLU A 119 -10.96 8.57 0.42
CA GLU A 119 -11.47 9.64 -0.42
C GLU A 119 -10.36 10.15 -1.34
N GLN A 120 -10.72 10.57 -2.55
CA GLN A 120 -9.80 11.26 -3.45
C GLN A 120 -10.02 12.76 -3.32
N VAL A 121 -8.92 13.50 -3.15
CA VAL A 121 -8.89 14.95 -3.02
C VAL A 121 -7.96 15.57 -4.05
N ALA A 122 -8.15 16.87 -4.34
CA ALA A 122 -7.25 17.61 -5.20
C ALA A 122 -5.86 17.78 -4.58
N LEU A 123 -4.86 18.08 -5.40
CA LEU A 123 -3.48 18.27 -4.95
C LEU A 123 -3.31 19.52 -4.05
N ASP A 124 -4.19 20.50 -4.20
CA ASP A 124 -4.23 21.75 -3.42
C ASP A 124 -5.20 21.70 -2.23
N ASP A 125 -5.79 20.53 -1.93
CA ASP A 125 -6.65 20.39 -0.75
C ASP A 125 -5.88 20.78 0.53
N PRO A 126 -6.45 21.63 1.41
CA PRO A 126 -5.78 22.09 2.63
C PRO A 126 -5.25 20.98 3.54
N ARG A 127 -5.80 19.78 3.46
CA ARG A 127 -5.37 18.62 4.26
C ARG A 127 -4.09 17.97 3.76
N VAL A 128 -3.69 18.24 2.51
CA VAL A 128 -2.55 17.60 1.85
C VAL A 128 -1.57 18.58 1.20
N VAL A 129 -1.93 19.84 1.05
CA VAL A 129 -1.09 20.85 0.37
C VAL A 129 0.28 21.06 1.04
N GLU A 130 0.37 20.87 2.36
CA GLU A 130 1.62 20.95 3.12
C GLU A 130 2.35 19.62 3.25
N VAL A 131 1.79 18.53 2.70
CA VAL A 131 2.42 17.22 2.73
C VAL A 131 3.54 17.17 1.71
N GLU A 132 4.77 16.96 2.17
CA GLU A 132 5.96 16.87 1.32
C GLU A 132 5.97 15.59 0.48
N PHE A 133 5.30 15.61 -0.67
CA PHE A 133 5.46 14.61 -1.71
C PHE A 133 6.53 15.04 -2.71
N PRO A 134 7.27 14.10 -3.33
CA PRO A 134 8.05 14.42 -4.52
C PRO A 134 7.17 14.98 -5.63
N GLU A 135 7.72 15.87 -6.42
CA GLU A 135 6.99 16.41 -7.56
C GLU A 135 6.82 15.35 -8.66
N PHE A 136 5.59 14.91 -8.85
CA PHE A 136 5.21 14.02 -9.94
C PHE A 136 4.23 14.72 -10.87
N ARG A 137 4.71 15.16 -12.03
CA ARG A 137 3.88 15.83 -13.07
C ARG A 137 2.64 15.01 -13.48
N GLY A 138 2.70 13.69 -13.35
CA GLY A 138 1.57 12.80 -13.62
C GLY A 138 0.60 12.61 -12.47
N ALA A 139 0.78 13.30 -11.33
CA ALA A 139 -0.18 13.24 -10.23
C ALA A 139 -1.53 13.84 -10.64
N ARG A 140 -2.62 13.18 -10.28
CA ARG A 140 -4.01 13.61 -10.59
C ARG A 140 -4.85 13.83 -9.33
N GLY A 141 -4.25 13.67 -8.15
CA GLY A 141 -4.86 13.89 -6.86
C GLY A 141 -4.15 13.11 -5.76
N VAL A 142 -4.69 13.18 -4.58
CA VAL A 142 -4.25 12.42 -3.41
C VAL A 142 -5.41 11.54 -2.95
N VAL A 143 -5.12 10.31 -2.57
CA VAL A 143 -6.09 9.47 -1.86
C VAL A 143 -5.75 9.51 -0.37
N LEU A 144 -6.68 10.03 0.42
CA LEU A 144 -6.65 9.97 1.88
C LEU A 144 -7.31 8.67 2.34
N VAL A 145 -6.71 8.01 3.32
CA VAL A 145 -7.22 6.77 3.91
C VAL A 145 -7.31 6.93 5.42
N HIS A 146 -8.53 6.98 5.92
CA HIS A 146 -8.82 7.05 7.36
C HIS A 146 -9.02 5.63 7.89
N ALA A 147 -8.10 5.19 8.76
CA ALA A 147 -8.03 3.82 9.23
C ALA A 147 -9.15 3.48 10.23
N ASP A 148 -9.95 2.47 9.91
CA ASP A 148 -10.90 1.84 10.83
C ASP A 148 -10.24 0.65 11.56
N ARG A 149 -9.36 -0.06 10.85
CA ARG A 149 -8.69 -1.25 11.35
C ARG A 149 -7.25 -1.32 10.84
N ILE A 150 -6.33 -1.47 11.78
CA ILE A 150 -4.89 -1.66 11.51
C ILE A 150 -4.51 -3.03 12.07
N ALA A 151 -3.95 -3.91 11.23
CA ALA A 151 -3.59 -5.25 11.67
C ALA A 151 -2.38 -5.80 10.94
N ASP A 152 -1.63 -6.68 11.59
CA ASP A 152 -0.60 -7.45 10.95
C ASP A 152 -0.91 -8.95 10.89
N SER A 153 -0.12 -9.68 10.13
CA SER A 153 -0.12 -11.13 10.06
C SER A 153 1.29 -11.66 9.72
N CYS A 154 1.52 -12.95 9.94
CA CYS A 154 2.86 -13.52 9.94
C CYS A 154 3.65 -13.39 8.61
N GLY A 155 3.00 -13.40 7.46
CA GLY A 155 3.68 -13.29 6.16
C GLY A 155 4.63 -14.45 5.81
N TYR A 156 4.55 -15.61 6.50
CA TYR A 156 5.52 -16.71 6.36
C TYR A 156 5.58 -17.32 4.96
N ALA A 157 4.49 -17.23 4.20
CA ALA A 157 4.43 -17.68 2.81
C ALA A 157 4.79 -16.61 1.78
N VAL A 158 5.06 -15.37 2.21
CA VAL A 158 5.50 -14.30 1.30
C VAL A 158 6.95 -14.58 0.90
N PRO A 159 7.24 -14.70 -0.41
CA PRO A 159 8.59 -14.96 -0.87
C PRO A 159 9.51 -13.75 -0.62
N LYS A 160 10.81 -14.00 -0.55
CA LYS A 160 11.81 -12.95 -0.47
C LYS A 160 12.11 -12.42 -1.88
N TYR A 161 12.11 -11.08 -2.00
CA TYR A 161 12.63 -10.36 -3.17
C TYR A 161 13.65 -9.33 -2.70
N ARG A 162 14.62 -9.07 -3.55
CA ARG A 162 15.57 -8.00 -3.37
C ARG A 162 15.13 -6.81 -4.20
N PHE A 163 15.04 -5.65 -3.58
CA PHE A 163 14.78 -4.41 -4.30
C PHE A 163 16.03 -4.00 -5.11
N GLU A 164 15.87 -3.79 -6.42
CA GLU A 164 16.93 -3.37 -7.32
C GLU A 164 16.80 -1.90 -7.73
N GLY A 165 15.60 -1.33 -7.64
CA GLY A 165 15.32 0.06 -7.99
C GLY A 165 13.88 0.27 -8.43
N GLU A 166 13.50 1.53 -8.52
CA GLU A 166 12.23 1.95 -9.09
C GLU A 166 12.25 1.85 -10.62
N ARG A 167 11.07 1.86 -11.23
CA ARG A 167 10.90 1.90 -12.68
C ARG A 167 10.62 3.33 -13.14
N ASP A 168 11.38 3.83 -14.08
CA ASP A 168 11.20 5.18 -14.64
C ASP A 168 10.08 5.25 -15.69
N ARG A 169 9.56 4.10 -16.14
CA ARG A 169 8.66 4.00 -17.29
C ARG A 169 7.42 4.90 -17.23
N LEU A 170 6.82 5.08 -16.05
CA LEU A 170 5.69 5.98 -15.88
C LEU A 170 6.12 7.44 -15.95
N LEU A 171 7.27 7.76 -15.36
CA LEU A 171 7.83 9.12 -15.37
C LEU A 171 8.21 9.53 -16.80
N ASP A 172 8.88 8.66 -17.55
CA ASP A 172 9.21 8.87 -18.97
C ASP A 172 7.94 9.10 -19.79
N TRP A 173 6.93 8.22 -19.63
CA TRP A 173 5.68 8.33 -20.37
C TRP A 173 4.94 9.65 -20.09
N VAL A 174 4.97 10.15 -18.85
CA VAL A 174 4.40 11.46 -18.49
C VAL A 174 5.25 12.59 -19.04
N ALA A 175 6.58 12.49 -19.00
CA ALA A 175 7.51 13.51 -19.51
C ALA A 175 7.35 13.74 -21.01
N ASP A 176 7.03 12.69 -21.78
CA ASP A 176 6.80 12.74 -23.22
C ASP A 176 5.46 13.41 -23.63
N LYS A 177 4.60 13.79 -22.67
CA LYS A 177 3.26 14.33 -22.93
C LYS A 177 3.17 15.82 -22.58
N THR A 178 2.34 16.54 -23.34
CA THR A 178 1.87 17.86 -22.97
C THR A 178 0.80 17.77 -21.86
N ASP A 179 0.48 18.89 -21.22
CA ASP A 179 -0.58 18.93 -20.21
C ASP A 179 -1.94 18.65 -20.83
N ASP A 180 -2.21 19.16 -22.03
CA ASP A 180 -3.44 18.91 -22.78
C ASP A 180 -3.58 17.41 -23.11
N GLU A 181 -2.50 16.73 -23.51
CA GLU A 181 -2.53 15.29 -23.77
C GLU A 181 -2.78 14.46 -22.48
N LEU A 182 -2.30 14.91 -21.32
CA LEU A 182 -2.59 14.27 -20.05
C LEU A 182 -4.04 14.48 -19.65
N ILE A 183 -4.60 15.67 -19.88
CA ILE A 183 -6.01 15.98 -19.63
C ILE A 183 -6.89 15.13 -20.55
N ASP A 184 -6.61 15.09 -21.85
CA ASP A 184 -7.37 14.27 -22.81
C ASP A 184 -7.30 12.78 -22.45
N TYR A 185 -6.12 12.29 -22.08
CA TYR A 185 -5.96 10.91 -21.64
C TYR A 185 -6.84 10.60 -20.40
N ARG A 186 -6.84 11.46 -19.39
CA ARG A 186 -7.66 11.29 -18.18
C ARG A 186 -9.14 11.32 -18.52
N THR A 187 -9.57 12.30 -19.33
CA THR A 187 -10.96 12.47 -19.76
C THR A 187 -11.45 11.27 -20.56
N THR A 188 -10.58 10.63 -21.35
CA THR A 188 -10.96 9.49 -22.20
C THR A 188 -10.80 8.15 -21.46
N LYS A 189 -9.65 7.91 -20.83
CA LYS A 189 -9.29 6.60 -20.26
C LYS A 189 -9.71 6.43 -18.80
N ASN A 190 -9.91 7.56 -18.10
CA ASN A 190 -10.33 7.55 -16.70
C ASN A 190 -11.76 8.07 -16.51
N ALA A 191 -12.55 8.16 -17.58
CA ALA A 191 -13.94 8.62 -17.49
C ALA A 191 -14.82 7.67 -16.65
N VAL A 192 -14.59 6.37 -16.80
CA VAL A 192 -15.35 5.32 -16.10
C VAL A 192 -14.44 4.16 -15.71
N SER A 193 -14.79 3.46 -14.62
CA SER A 193 -14.17 2.18 -14.25
C SER A 193 -14.58 1.06 -15.20
N ILE A 194 -13.98 -0.13 -15.04
CA ILE A 194 -14.36 -1.32 -15.83
C ILE A 194 -15.82 -1.73 -15.61
N ASP A 195 -16.41 -1.38 -14.46
CA ASP A 195 -17.81 -1.64 -14.11
C ASP A 195 -18.72 -0.44 -14.44
N GLY A 196 -18.22 0.57 -15.16
CA GLY A 196 -19.00 1.73 -15.59
C GLY A 196 -19.25 2.80 -14.52
N LEU A 197 -18.60 2.71 -13.35
CA LEU A 197 -18.71 3.75 -12.33
C LEU A 197 -17.94 5.01 -12.75
N PRO A 198 -18.49 6.21 -12.51
CA PRO A 198 -17.84 7.47 -12.87
C PRO A 198 -16.44 7.61 -12.22
N GLY A 199 -15.46 7.99 -13.05
CA GLY A 199 -14.09 8.24 -12.66
C GLY A 199 -13.74 9.73 -12.53
N GLU A 200 -14.72 10.59 -12.24
CA GLU A 200 -14.50 12.03 -12.11
C GLU A 200 -13.48 12.30 -11.01
N LEU A 201 -12.41 12.99 -11.38
CA LEU A 201 -11.39 13.45 -10.43
C LEU A 201 -11.89 14.73 -9.73
N THR A 202 -11.61 14.85 -8.44
CA THR A 202 -11.73 16.14 -7.75
C THR A 202 -10.56 17.01 -8.22
N VAL A 203 -10.86 18.10 -8.89
CA VAL A 203 -9.92 19.10 -9.42
C VAL A 203 -10.02 20.37 -8.62
#